data_93db9d6bd0d39937af6f374054bb57ba
#
_entry.id   93db9d6bd0d39937af6f374054bb57ba
#
_cell.length_a   1.000
_cell.length_b   1.000
_cell.length_c   1.000
_cell.angle_alpha   90.00
_cell.angle_beta   90.00
_cell.angle_gamma   90.00
#
_symmetry.space_group_name_H-M   'P 1'
#
loop_
_entity.id
_entity.type
_entity.pdbx_description
1 polymer ?
#
loop_
_entity_poly.entity_id
_entity_poly.type
_entity_poly.pdbx_seq_one_letter_code
_entity_poly.pdbx_strand_id
1 'polypeptide(L)'
;MKKIILIGFMMSAVVNAAGTWMWNNRTHGELNWTTIETEHFNIHYHQSLDKIALQGASIAEQIRPTLIKQMGLKSLPTLDIIFTAEDEVLNGFAVPANYTIIWVDQNDAALWTGDEKWLRTVLAHELQHLVYFNAVKGPWWLPEPMNSLAHGTPAWIVEGIAEYFTEEWRPFRYELSHRYHVLRNTVHKIQDPHNDGYSKSLYLADRFGDSTISKILNHRNKLKFLDFKESFKKHTGITLKQFNEDWRRQMNTFYFSQRSQKERLEDAGVIRKLPIKRVLSFDYFSDTSRIAMITSCPRVSMTYLLLLQPEIR
;
A
#
# COMPACT_ATOMS: atom_id res chain seq x y z
N MET A 1 -5.06 -29.92 25.58
CA MET A 1 -6.33 -29.55 24.93
C MET A 1 -6.67 -28.06 25.06
N LYS A 2 -6.70 -27.42 26.25
CA LYS A 2 -7.05 -26.00 26.39
C LYS A 2 -6.15 -25.02 25.60
N LYS A 3 -4.85 -25.29 25.46
CA LYS A 3 -3.93 -24.44 24.67
C LYS A 3 -4.15 -24.53 23.16
N ILE A 4 -4.55 -25.68 22.65
CA ILE A 4 -4.85 -25.88 21.22
C ILE A 4 -6.17 -25.19 20.85
N ILE A 5 -7.16 -25.21 21.75
CA ILE A 5 -8.44 -24.54 21.57
C ILE A 5 -8.22 -22.99 21.58
N LEU A 6 -7.35 -22.48 22.44
CA LEU A 6 -7.02 -21.06 22.50
C LEU A 6 -6.30 -20.57 21.23
N ILE A 7 -5.38 -21.37 20.69
CA ILE A 7 -4.69 -21.06 19.42
C ILE A 7 -5.68 -21.08 18.26
N GLY A 8 -6.59 -22.06 18.21
CA GLY A 8 -7.64 -22.11 17.19
C GLY A 8 -8.59 -20.93 17.27
N PHE A 9 -8.95 -20.48 18.48
CA PHE A 9 -9.81 -19.31 18.67
C PHE A 9 -9.09 -17.99 18.32
N MET A 10 -7.81 -17.84 18.65
CA MET A 10 -7.00 -16.69 18.24
C MET A 10 -6.80 -16.66 16.72
N MET A 11 -6.60 -17.80 16.07
CA MET A 11 -6.49 -17.86 14.61
C MET A 11 -7.79 -17.50 13.91
N SER A 12 -8.95 -17.95 14.41
CA SER A 12 -10.24 -17.55 13.85
C SER A 12 -10.54 -16.07 14.08
N ALA A 13 -10.12 -15.49 15.20
CA ALA A 13 -10.26 -14.06 15.47
C ALA A 13 -9.37 -13.20 14.58
N VAL A 14 -8.14 -13.65 14.29
CA VAL A 14 -7.21 -12.95 13.37
C VAL A 14 -7.72 -13.01 11.93
N VAL A 15 -8.26 -14.14 11.49
CA VAL A 15 -8.87 -14.27 10.15
C VAL A 15 -10.12 -13.39 10.02
N ASN A 16 -10.90 -13.24 11.10
CA ASN A 16 -12.06 -12.35 11.10
C ASN A 16 -11.70 -10.86 11.27
N ALA A 17 -10.56 -10.54 11.88
CA ALA A 17 -10.12 -9.15 12.06
C ALA A 17 -9.43 -8.56 10.82
N ALA A 18 -8.92 -9.41 9.93
CA ALA A 18 -8.24 -9.00 8.71
C ALA A 18 -9.23 -8.66 7.58
N GLY A 19 -10.22 -7.81 7.85
CA GLY A 19 -10.98 -7.16 6.80
C GLY A 19 -12.31 -7.78 6.40
N THR A 20 -13.18 -8.05 7.38
CA THR A 20 -14.59 -8.38 7.12
C THR A 20 -15.32 -7.34 6.25
N TRP A 21 -14.81 -6.12 6.19
CA TRP A 21 -15.35 -5.06 5.33
C TRP A 21 -14.91 -5.17 3.86
N MET A 22 -13.76 -5.78 3.57
CA MET A 22 -13.32 -6.10 2.19
C MET A 22 -13.89 -7.43 1.69
N TRP A 23 -14.27 -8.30 2.62
CA TRP A 23 -14.82 -9.60 2.32
C TRP A 23 -16.29 -9.61 2.77
N ASN A 24 -17.15 -9.12 1.90
CA ASN A 24 -18.59 -9.23 2.15
C ASN A 24 -19.10 -10.68 2.11
N ASN A 25 -18.21 -11.67 1.98
CA ASN A 25 -18.47 -13.10 1.80
C ASN A 25 -19.43 -13.41 0.64
N ARG A 26 -19.62 -12.48 -0.29
CA ARG A 26 -20.44 -12.70 -1.46
C ARG A 26 -19.59 -13.38 -2.51
N THR A 27 -20.00 -14.55 -2.91
CA THR A 27 -19.35 -15.28 -4.01
C THR A 27 -19.94 -14.94 -5.36
N HIS A 28 -21.01 -14.12 -5.37
CA HIS A 28 -21.74 -13.73 -6.57
C HIS A 28 -22.02 -14.93 -7.50
N GLY A 29 -22.51 -16.02 -6.91
CA GLY A 29 -22.90 -17.23 -7.62
C GLY A 29 -24.04 -17.03 -8.62
N GLU A 30 -24.74 -15.91 -8.54
CA GLU A 30 -25.75 -15.46 -9.49
C GLU A 30 -25.16 -14.92 -10.80
N LEU A 31 -23.88 -14.60 -10.84
CA LEU A 31 -23.20 -14.07 -12.02
C LEU A 31 -22.69 -15.21 -12.94
N ASN A 32 -22.69 -14.93 -14.22
CA ASN A 32 -22.10 -15.83 -15.22
C ASN A 32 -20.61 -15.57 -15.31
N TRP A 33 -19.83 -16.37 -14.63
CA TRP A 33 -18.38 -16.29 -14.63
C TRP A 33 -17.78 -16.96 -15.87
N THR A 34 -16.76 -16.34 -16.41
CA THR A 34 -15.94 -16.83 -17.54
C THR A 34 -14.47 -16.77 -17.15
N THR A 35 -13.65 -17.63 -17.75
CA THR A 35 -12.21 -17.66 -17.51
C THR A 35 -11.46 -17.55 -18.83
N ILE A 36 -10.47 -16.66 -18.90
CA ILE A 36 -9.45 -16.59 -19.93
C ILE A 36 -8.20 -17.24 -19.37
N GLU A 37 -7.70 -18.29 -20.02
CA GLU A 37 -6.42 -18.90 -19.68
C GLU A 37 -5.32 -18.31 -20.55
N THR A 38 -4.23 -17.88 -19.92
CA THR A 38 -3.01 -17.42 -20.57
C THR A 38 -1.84 -18.34 -20.21
N GLU A 39 -0.63 -18.04 -20.63
CA GLU A 39 0.54 -18.87 -20.29
C GLU A 39 0.77 -18.99 -18.78
N HIS A 40 0.49 -17.91 -18.02
CA HIS A 40 0.84 -17.86 -16.61
C HIS A 40 -0.33 -17.46 -15.69
N PHE A 41 -1.49 -17.11 -16.23
CA PHE A 41 -2.63 -16.64 -15.45
C PHE A 41 -3.95 -17.29 -15.89
N ASN A 42 -4.85 -17.48 -14.92
CA ASN A 42 -6.27 -17.69 -15.15
C ASN A 42 -6.99 -16.39 -14.78
N ILE A 43 -7.66 -15.78 -15.74
CA ILE A 43 -8.38 -14.52 -15.56
C ILE A 43 -9.86 -14.79 -15.47
N HIS A 44 -10.42 -14.68 -14.25
CA HIS A 44 -11.83 -14.89 -13.98
C HIS A 44 -12.58 -13.56 -14.02
N TYR A 45 -13.68 -13.51 -14.71
CA TYR A 45 -14.51 -12.31 -14.83
C TYR A 45 -15.95 -12.68 -15.10
N HIS A 46 -16.86 -11.78 -14.83
CA HIS A 46 -18.26 -11.93 -15.18
C HIS A 46 -18.63 -11.05 -16.39
N GLN A 47 -19.81 -11.31 -16.95
CA GLN A 47 -20.32 -10.63 -18.15
C GLN A 47 -20.15 -9.09 -18.05
N SER A 48 -19.93 -8.44 -19.19
CA SER A 48 -19.63 -7.01 -19.37
C SER A 48 -18.19 -6.58 -19.05
N LEU A 49 -17.35 -7.45 -18.49
CA LEU A 49 -15.95 -7.13 -18.17
C LEU A 49 -14.94 -7.69 -19.18
N ASP A 50 -15.39 -8.25 -20.33
CA ASP A 50 -14.52 -8.88 -21.32
C ASP A 50 -13.33 -8.03 -21.74
N LYS A 51 -13.57 -6.74 -22.02
CA LYS A 51 -12.51 -5.83 -22.47
C LYS A 51 -11.47 -5.60 -21.37
N ILE A 52 -11.92 -5.38 -20.14
CA ILE A 52 -11.03 -5.17 -18.98
C ILE A 52 -10.26 -6.44 -18.68
N ALA A 53 -10.90 -7.62 -18.75
CA ALA A 53 -10.26 -8.91 -18.54
C ALA A 53 -9.16 -9.19 -19.57
N LEU A 54 -9.42 -8.96 -20.87
CA LEU A 54 -8.42 -9.10 -21.93
C LEU A 54 -7.25 -8.13 -21.76
N GLN A 55 -7.54 -6.87 -21.43
CA GLN A 55 -6.52 -5.86 -21.17
C GLN A 55 -5.70 -6.23 -19.93
N GLY A 56 -6.36 -6.66 -18.86
CA GLY A 56 -5.71 -7.10 -17.63
C GLY A 56 -4.81 -8.32 -17.84
N ALA A 57 -5.26 -9.29 -18.63
CA ALA A 57 -4.47 -10.45 -19.03
C ALA A 57 -3.17 -10.03 -19.74
N SER A 58 -3.30 -9.15 -20.74
CA SER A 58 -2.14 -8.62 -21.47
C SER A 58 -1.16 -7.86 -20.55
N ILE A 59 -1.67 -7.03 -19.66
CA ILE A 59 -0.84 -6.29 -18.69
C ILE A 59 -0.14 -7.26 -17.75
N ALA A 60 -0.85 -8.23 -17.19
CA ALA A 60 -0.31 -9.19 -16.24
C ALA A 60 0.87 -9.98 -16.84
N GLU A 61 0.72 -10.49 -18.06
CA GLU A 61 1.80 -11.19 -18.75
C GLU A 61 3.02 -10.29 -19.02
N GLN A 62 2.80 -9.03 -19.38
CA GLN A 62 3.88 -8.06 -19.64
C GLN A 62 4.69 -7.72 -18.40
N ILE A 63 4.04 -7.56 -17.24
CA ILE A 63 4.73 -7.12 -16.01
C ILE A 63 5.36 -8.27 -15.24
N ARG A 64 4.82 -9.48 -15.36
CA ARG A 64 5.26 -10.66 -14.59
C ARG A 64 6.77 -10.92 -14.60
N PRO A 65 7.48 -10.89 -15.74
CA PRO A 65 8.92 -11.13 -15.79
C PRO A 65 9.71 -10.13 -14.93
N THR A 66 9.27 -8.88 -14.94
CA THR A 66 9.89 -7.80 -14.13
C THR A 66 9.72 -8.05 -12.63
N LEU A 67 8.50 -8.40 -12.20
CA LEU A 67 8.20 -8.67 -10.79
C LEU A 67 9.00 -9.87 -10.26
N ILE A 68 9.10 -10.95 -11.03
CA ILE A 68 9.91 -12.13 -10.72
C ILE A 68 11.38 -11.74 -10.55
N LYS A 69 11.92 -10.98 -11.49
CA LYS A 69 13.31 -10.52 -11.48
C LYS A 69 13.61 -9.62 -10.27
N GLN A 70 12.76 -8.67 -9.98
CA GLN A 70 12.91 -7.75 -8.85
C GLN A 70 12.96 -8.49 -7.51
N MET A 71 12.17 -9.54 -7.36
CA MET A 71 12.15 -10.37 -6.15
C MET A 71 13.19 -11.50 -6.16
N GLY A 72 13.95 -11.67 -7.25
CA GLY A 72 14.97 -12.71 -7.37
C GLY A 72 14.42 -14.13 -7.37
N LEU A 73 13.16 -14.32 -7.79
CA LEU A 73 12.55 -15.63 -7.93
C LEU A 73 12.95 -16.29 -9.25
N LYS A 74 12.94 -17.62 -9.29
CA LYS A 74 13.22 -18.39 -10.50
C LYS A 74 11.94 -18.66 -11.31
N SER A 75 10.82 -18.83 -10.62
CA SER A 75 9.51 -19.13 -11.22
C SER A 75 8.40 -18.77 -10.24
N LEU A 76 7.21 -18.64 -10.77
CA LEU A 76 5.95 -18.56 -10.02
C LEU A 76 5.00 -19.65 -10.55
N PRO A 77 4.08 -20.13 -9.72
CA PRO A 77 2.96 -20.93 -10.21
C PRO A 77 2.07 -20.11 -11.14
N THR A 78 1.11 -20.75 -11.79
CA THR A 78 -0.03 -20.04 -12.38
C THR A 78 -0.79 -19.31 -11.31
N LEU A 79 -1.14 -18.05 -11.56
CA LEU A 79 -1.84 -17.17 -10.64
C LEU A 79 -3.24 -16.88 -11.16
N ASP A 80 -4.18 -16.69 -10.24
CA ASP A 80 -5.55 -16.35 -10.58
C ASP A 80 -5.80 -14.86 -10.37
N ILE A 81 -6.44 -14.19 -11.33
CA ILE A 81 -6.87 -12.80 -11.26
C ILE A 81 -8.39 -12.79 -11.44
N ILE A 82 -9.09 -12.20 -10.49
CA ILE A 82 -10.55 -12.12 -10.50
C ILE A 82 -10.95 -10.66 -10.70
N PHE A 83 -11.61 -10.38 -11.82
CA PHE A 83 -12.20 -9.06 -12.08
C PHE A 83 -13.68 -9.05 -11.73
N THR A 84 -14.10 -8.08 -10.95
CA THR A 84 -15.50 -7.88 -10.61
C THR A 84 -15.84 -6.39 -10.56
N ALA A 85 -17.07 -6.04 -10.99
CA ALA A 85 -17.61 -4.68 -10.86
C ALA A 85 -18.68 -4.60 -9.75
N GLU A 86 -18.85 -5.68 -9.01
CA GLU A 86 -19.78 -5.72 -7.90
C GLU A 86 -19.18 -4.98 -6.68
N ASP A 87 -20.02 -4.63 -5.74
CA ASP A 87 -19.64 -3.96 -4.48
C ASP A 87 -19.23 -2.49 -4.58
N GLU A 88 -19.30 -1.86 -5.74
CA GLU A 88 -19.00 -0.42 -5.97
C GLU A 88 -17.68 0.03 -5.30
N VAL A 89 -16.65 -0.82 -5.38
CA VAL A 89 -15.32 -0.58 -4.83
C VAL A 89 -14.32 -0.50 -5.96
N LEU A 90 -13.44 0.49 -5.94
CA LEU A 90 -12.31 0.59 -6.84
C LEU A 90 -11.03 0.24 -6.07
N ASN A 91 -10.59 -1.01 -6.11
CA ASN A 91 -9.44 -1.47 -5.34
C ASN A 91 -8.90 -2.81 -5.87
N GLY A 92 -7.79 -3.27 -5.29
CA GLY A 92 -7.26 -4.61 -5.44
C GLY A 92 -7.04 -5.26 -4.10
N PHE A 93 -6.95 -6.59 -4.07
CA PHE A 93 -6.62 -7.35 -2.88
C PHE A 93 -5.99 -8.69 -3.22
N ALA A 94 -4.75 -8.90 -2.80
CA ALA A 94 -4.00 -10.13 -3.02
C ALA A 94 -4.10 -11.09 -1.83
N VAL A 95 -4.20 -12.37 -2.11
CA VAL A 95 -4.35 -13.43 -1.11
C VAL A 95 -3.19 -14.42 -1.20
N PRO A 96 -2.63 -14.90 -0.07
CA PRO A 96 -1.54 -15.88 -0.08
C PRO A 96 -1.84 -17.19 -0.82
N ALA A 97 -3.10 -17.45 -1.18
CA ALA A 97 -3.53 -18.60 -1.98
C ALA A 97 -3.31 -18.45 -3.50
N ASN A 98 -2.42 -17.56 -3.93
CA ASN A 98 -2.05 -17.31 -5.32
C ASN A 98 -3.15 -16.67 -6.19
N TYR A 99 -4.07 -15.92 -5.60
CA TYR A 99 -5.03 -15.15 -6.37
C TYR A 99 -5.13 -13.71 -5.89
N THR A 100 -5.59 -12.84 -6.78
CA THR A 100 -5.96 -11.46 -6.48
C THR A 100 -7.34 -11.14 -7.02
N ILE A 101 -8.05 -10.26 -6.31
CA ILE A 101 -9.33 -9.71 -6.75
C ILE A 101 -9.11 -8.25 -7.10
N ILE A 102 -9.59 -7.85 -8.26
CA ILE A 102 -9.56 -6.46 -8.74
C ILE A 102 -11.01 -6.00 -8.91
N TRP A 103 -11.43 -5.09 -8.08
CA TRP A 103 -12.72 -4.41 -8.22
C TRP A 103 -12.56 -3.27 -9.20
N VAL A 104 -13.32 -3.34 -10.30
CA VAL A 104 -13.31 -2.34 -11.36
C VAL A 104 -14.65 -1.60 -11.37
N ASP A 105 -14.62 -0.31 -11.07
CA ASP A 105 -15.75 0.56 -11.34
C ASP A 105 -15.60 1.14 -12.74
N GLN A 106 -16.57 0.87 -13.60
CA GLN A 106 -16.55 1.34 -14.98
C GLN A 106 -16.64 2.86 -15.12
N ASN A 107 -17.20 3.54 -14.12
CA ASN A 107 -17.42 4.99 -14.19
C ASN A 107 -16.28 5.80 -13.57
N ASP A 108 -15.77 5.37 -12.41
CA ASP A 108 -14.78 6.14 -11.66
C ASP A 108 -13.34 5.90 -12.13
N ALA A 109 -13.03 4.70 -12.62
CA ALA A 109 -11.70 4.40 -13.12
C ALA A 109 -11.28 5.33 -14.27
N ALA A 110 -12.19 5.64 -15.18
CA ALA A 110 -11.93 6.56 -16.29
C ALA A 110 -11.83 8.02 -15.85
N LEU A 111 -12.58 8.43 -14.82
CA LEU A 111 -12.62 9.81 -14.34
C LEU A 111 -11.41 10.17 -13.45
N TRP A 112 -10.96 9.23 -12.62
CA TRP A 112 -9.93 9.51 -11.60
C TRP A 112 -8.52 9.12 -12.02
N THR A 113 -8.38 8.17 -12.93
CA THR A 113 -7.11 7.49 -13.17
C THR A 113 -6.63 7.51 -14.61
N GLY A 114 -7.46 7.97 -15.54
CA GLY A 114 -7.10 8.02 -16.96
C GLY A 114 -6.72 6.64 -17.51
N ASP A 115 -7.70 5.83 -17.79
CA ASP A 115 -7.56 4.62 -18.60
C ASP A 115 -6.69 3.46 -18.03
N GLU A 116 -5.92 2.88 -18.91
CA GLU A 116 -5.02 1.76 -18.72
C GLU A 116 -4.03 1.94 -17.56
N LYS A 117 -3.67 3.17 -17.25
CA LYS A 117 -2.66 3.46 -16.23
C LYS A 117 -3.07 2.99 -14.82
N TRP A 118 -4.34 3.19 -14.44
CA TRP A 118 -4.82 2.70 -13.16
C TRP A 118 -4.82 1.18 -13.10
N LEU A 119 -5.37 0.53 -14.13
CA LEU A 119 -5.44 -0.94 -14.18
C LEU A 119 -4.05 -1.56 -14.12
N ARG A 120 -3.09 -0.98 -14.85
CA ARG A 120 -1.69 -1.42 -14.83
C ARG A 120 -1.07 -1.24 -13.44
N THR A 121 -1.32 -0.12 -12.81
CA THR A 121 -0.75 0.19 -11.48
C THR A 121 -1.32 -0.75 -10.41
N VAL A 122 -2.63 -0.96 -10.36
CA VAL A 122 -3.23 -1.84 -9.36
C VAL A 122 -2.84 -3.30 -9.59
N LEU A 123 -2.84 -3.77 -10.85
CA LEU A 123 -2.37 -5.12 -11.18
C LEU A 123 -0.92 -5.33 -10.77
N ALA A 124 -0.03 -4.37 -11.05
CA ALA A 124 1.37 -4.46 -10.67
C ALA A 124 1.53 -4.51 -9.15
N HIS A 125 0.77 -3.71 -8.41
CA HIS A 125 0.77 -3.70 -6.95
C HIS A 125 0.30 -5.04 -6.37
N GLU A 126 -0.86 -5.52 -6.78
CA GLU A 126 -1.42 -6.77 -6.27
C GLU A 126 -0.61 -8.00 -6.68
N LEU A 127 -0.13 -8.05 -7.91
CA LEU A 127 0.75 -9.13 -8.35
C LEU A 127 2.08 -9.11 -7.59
N GLN A 128 2.59 -7.94 -7.18
CA GLN A 128 3.77 -7.86 -6.33
C GLN A 128 3.54 -8.50 -4.96
N HIS A 129 2.33 -8.38 -4.39
CA HIS A 129 1.99 -9.12 -3.18
C HIS A 129 2.00 -10.64 -3.41
N LEU A 130 1.46 -11.13 -4.53
CA LEU A 130 1.52 -12.57 -4.86
C LEU A 130 2.96 -13.07 -5.02
N VAL A 131 3.80 -12.26 -5.66
CA VAL A 131 5.25 -12.55 -5.78
C VAL A 131 5.92 -12.56 -4.40
N TYR A 132 5.59 -11.59 -3.53
CA TYR A 132 6.07 -11.55 -2.16
C TYR A 132 5.66 -12.82 -1.37
N PHE A 133 4.39 -13.21 -1.41
CA PHE A 133 3.91 -14.41 -0.71
C PHE A 133 4.67 -15.66 -1.17
N ASN A 134 4.95 -15.79 -2.46
CA ASN A 134 5.76 -16.87 -3.00
C ASN A 134 7.23 -16.79 -2.57
N ALA A 135 7.79 -15.58 -2.48
CA ALA A 135 9.16 -15.36 -2.03
C ALA A 135 9.36 -15.74 -0.56
N VAL A 136 8.41 -15.44 0.31
CA VAL A 136 8.50 -15.73 1.75
C VAL A 136 7.95 -17.08 2.15
N LYS A 137 7.45 -17.87 1.19
CA LYS A 137 6.87 -19.19 1.44
C LYS A 137 7.80 -20.07 2.29
N GLY A 138 7.25 -20.62 3.35
CA GLY A 138 7.95 -21.51 4.26
C GLY A 138 8.13 -22.93 3.71
N PRO A 139 8.78 -23.81 4.47
CA PRO A 139 8.89 -25.20 4.10
C PRO A 139 7.52 -25.88 4.12
N TRP A 140 7.35 -26.91 3.30
CA TRP A 140 6.07 -27.64 3.11
C TRP A 140 5.40 -28.15 4.40
N TRP A 141 6.18 -28.40 5.44
CA TRP A 141 5.68 -28.87 6.75
C TRP A 141 5.13 -27.73 7.64
N LEU A 142 5.33 -26.47 7.26
CA LEU A 142 4.84 -25.33 8.01
C LEU A 142 3.59 -24.74 7.32
N PRO A 143 2.39 -24.88 7.91
CA PRO A 143 1.17 -24.29 7.36
C PRO A 143 1.29 -22.79 7.16
N GLU A 144 0.71 -22.26 6.07
CA GLU A 144 0.87 -20.86 5.67
C GLU A 144 0.52 -19.85 6.77
N PRO A 145 -0.55 -19.99 7.54
CA PRO A 145 -0.82 -19.06 8.65
C PRO A 145 0.29 -19.04 9.71
N MET A 146 0.90 -20.20 9.98
CA MET A 146 2.03 -20.30 10.91
C MET A 146 3.31 -19.73 10.30
N ASN A 147 3.53 -19.93 9.01
CA ASN A 147 4.66 -19.33 8.29
C ASN A 147 4.58 -17.80 8.33
N SER A 148 3.43 -17.23 8.01
CA SER A 148 3.18 -15.79 8.05
C SER A 148 3.44 -15.18 9.43
N LEU A 149 3.07 -15.88 10.50
CA LEU A 149 3.37 -15.47 11.87
C LEU A 149 4.86 -15.63 12.21
N ALA A 150 5.49 -16.70 11.73
CA ALA A 150 6.88 -17.05 12.09
C ALA A 150 7.91 -16.13 11.44
N HIS A 151 7.71 -15.69 10.19
CA HIS A 151 8.72 -14.87 9.52
C HIS A 151 8.82 -13.44 10.06
N GLY A 152 7.79 -12.93 10.75
CA GLY A 152 7.85 -11.65 11.45
C GLY A 152 8.12 -10.44 10.55
N THR A 153 7.71 -10.51 9.29
CA THR A 153 7.85 -9.41 8.34
C THR A 153 6.94 -8.26 8.76
N PRO A 154 7.45 -7.05 8.94
CA PRO A 154 6.62 -5.92 9.32
C PRO A 154 5.72 -5.47 8.15
N ALA A 155 4.50 -5.02 8.46
CA ALA A 155 3.51 -4.61 7.45
C ALA A 155 4.06 -3.57 6.46
N TRP A 156 4.91 -2.65 6.91
CA TRP A 156 5.49 -1.63 6.04
C TRP A 156 6.36 -2.19 4.91
N ILE A 157 6.98 -3.37 5.07
CA ILE A 157 7.75 -3.97 3.97
C ILE A 157 6.84 -4.63 2.95
N VAL A 158 5.74 -5.21 3.39
CA VAL A 158 4.77 -5.88 2.51
C VAL A 158 4.16 -4.88 1.54
N GLU A 159 3.60 -3.80 2.08
CA GLU A 159 3.05 -2.71 1.26
C GLU A 159 4.15 -1.91 0.57
N GLY A 160 5.25 -1.65 1.27
CA GLY A 160 6.34 -0.85 0.76
C GLY A 160 7.03 -1.41 -0.47
N ILE A 161 7.17 -2.72 -0.60
CA ILE A 161 7.72 -3.32 -1.82
C ILE A 161 6.72 -3.29 -2.97
N ALA A 162 5.43 -3.47 -2.69
CA ALA A 162 4.39 -3.33 -3.71
C ALA A 162 4.38 -1.90 -4.27
N GLU A 163 4.47 -0.90 -3.42
CA GLU A 163 4.58 0.49 -3.82
C GLU A 163 5.90 0.82 -4.53
N TYR A 164 7.02 0.36 -3.97
CA TYR A 164 8.36 0.69 -4.48
C TYR A 164 8.67 0.05 -5.82
N PHE A 165 8.29 -1.20 -6.04
CA PHE A 165 8.61 -1.94 -7.25
C PHE A 165 7.63 -1.72 -8.40
N THR A 166 6.43 -1.21 -8.14
CA THR A 166 5.36 -1.14 -9.14
C THR A 166 5.02 0.28 -9.55
N GLU A 167 5.29 1.24 -8.71
CA GLU A 167 5.07 2.63 -9.05
C GLU A 167 6.35 3.27 -9.59
N GLU A 168 6.17 4.14 -10.59
CA GLU A 168 7.22 5.06 -10.96
C GLU A 168 7.54 5.96 -9.77
N TRP A 169 8.75 6.47 -9.71
CA TRP A 169 9.21 7.41 -8.69
C TRP A 169 8.18 8.52 -8.41
N ARG A 170 7.53 8.43 -7.26
CA ARG A 170 6.53 9.39 -6.81
C ARG A 170 6.77 9.84 -5.36
N PRO A 171 7.85 10.57 -5.08
CA PRO A 171 8.18 10.99 -3.71
C PRO A 171 7.06 11.83 -3.08
N PHE A 172 6.25 12.53 -3.87
CA PHE A 172 5.13 13.33 -3.38
C PHE A 172 4.03 12.49 -2.69
N ARG A 173 3.95 11.18 -2.95
CA ARG A 173 2.92 10.30 -2.38
C ARG A 173 2.97 10.29 -0.84
N TYR A 174 4.16 10.21 -0.26
CA TYR A 174 4.35 10.26 1.18
C TYR A 174 4.74 11.64 1.70
N GLU A 175 5.18 12.55 0.83
CA GLU A 175 5.83 13.80 1.19
C GLU A 175 4.96 14.68 2.10
N LEU A 176 3.69 14.87 1.78
CA LEU A 176 2.79 15.70 2.58
C LEU A 176 2.60 15.13 3.98
N SER A 177 2.38 13.81 4.09
CA SER A 177 2.20 13.13 5.36
C SER A 177 3.48 13.21 6.21
N HIS A 178 4.62 12.85 5.64
CA HIS A 178 5.90 12.83 6.34
C HIS A 178 6.32 14.25 6.77
N ARG A 179 6.22 15.23 5.89
CA ARG A 179 6.49 16.64 6.21
C ARG A 179 5.62 17.14 7.36
N TYR A 180 4.32 16.86 7.33
CA TYR A 180 3.41 17.22 8.40
C TYR A 180 3.84 16.63 9.74
N HIS A 181 4.14 15.33 9.77
CA HIS A 181 4.53 14.62 10.97
C HIS A 181 5.92 15.04 11.50
N VAL A 182 6.88 15.27 10.59
CA VAL A 182 8.21 15.76 10.96
C VAL A 182 8.12 17.14 11.59
N LEU A 183 7.46 18.10 10.94
CA LEU A 183 7.37 19.48 11.44
C LEU A 183 6.58 19.60 12.76
N ARG A 184 5.78 18.60 13.09
CA ARG A 184 5.07 18.48 14.38
C ARG A 184 5.78 17.57 15.39
N ASN A 185 6.96 17.07 15.05
CA ASN A 185 7.70 16.11 15.88
C ASN A 185 6.88 14.86 16.25
N THR A 186 6.06 14.39 15.30
CA THR A 186 5.19 13.22 15.47
C THR A 186 5.50 12.10 14.46
N VAL A 187 6.66 12.13 13.83
CA VAL A 187 7.07 11.13 12.84
C VAL A 187 7.06 9.70 13.39
N HIS A 188 7.24 9.52 14.69
CA HIS A 188 7.11 8.24 15.38
C HIS A 188 5.68 7.69 15.42
N LYS A 189 4.68 8.51 15.09
CA LYS A 189 3.26 8.14 15.03
C LYS A 189 2.78 7.78 13.62
N ILE A 190 3.63 7.90 12.60
CA ILE A 190 3.29 7.46 11.25
C ILE A 190 3.14 5.93 11.29
N GLN A 191 2.00 5.44 10.88
CA GLN A 191 1.65 4.02 10.83
C GLN A 191 0.81 3.71 9.57
N ASP A 192 1.14 4.36 8.49
CA ASP A 192 0.57 4.05 7.18
C ASP A 192 1.50 3.08 6.45
N PRO A 193 1.14 1.79 6.33
CA PRO A 193 2.00 0.80 5.70
C PRO A 193 2.39 1.15 4.27
N HIS A 194 1.53 1.81 3.50
CA HIS A 194 1.81 2.23 2.13
C HIS A 194 2.83 3.38 2.10
N ASN A 195 2.51 4.52 2.73
CA ASN A 195 3.37 5.69 2.71
C ASN A 195 4.71 5.45 3.43
N ASP A 196 4.66 4.89 4.63
CA ASP A 196 5.87 4.50 5.38
C ASP A 196 6.66 3.44 4.65
N GLY A 197 5.96 2.46 4.11
CA GLY A 197 6.55 1.34 3.41
C GLY A 197 7.30 1.78 2.17
N TYR A 198 6.70 2.63 1.34
CA TYR A 198 7.37 3.20 0.17
C TYR A 198 8.63 3.96 0.57
N SER A 199 8.51 4.90 1.51
CA SER A 199 9.61 5.73 1.99
C SER A 199 10.74 4.92 2.61
N LYS A 200 10.43 3.88 3.40
CA LYS A 200 11.41 2.99 4.01
C LYS A 200 12.06 2.04 3.00
N SER A 201 11.31 1.54 2.03
CA SER A 201 11.84 0.68 0.96
C SER A 201 12.79 1.46 0.07
N LEU A 202 12.45 2.69 -0.28
CA LEU A 202 13.33 3.61 -0.98
C LEU A 202 14.61 3.88 -0.19
N TYR A 203 14.49 4.21 1.09
CA TYR A 203 15.65 4.43 1.97
C TYR A 203 16.53 3.19 2.12
N LEU A 204 15.92 2.00 2.18
CA LEU A 204 16.63 0.73 2.25
C LEU A 204 17.44 0.48 0.96
N ALA A 205 16.81 0.70 -0.20
CA ALA A 205 17.43 0.53 -1.50
C ALA A 205 18.56 1.55 -1.74
N ASP A 206 18.32 2.81 -1.42
CA ASP A 206 19.31 3.88 -1.54
C ASP A 206 20.56 3.62 -0.69
N ARG A 207 20.37 3.17 0.54
CA ARG A 207 21.47 2.96 1.49
C ARG A 207 22.23 1.64 1.30
N PHE A 208 21.56 0.57 0.90
CA PHE A 208 22.10 -0.78 0.87
C PHE A 208 22.05 -1.42 -0.52
N GLY A 209 21.47 -0.75 -1.50
CA GLY A 209 21.29 -1.21 -2.88
C GLY A 209 19.97 -1.94 -3.10
N ASP A 210 19.41 -1.82 -4.32
CA ASP A 210 18.10 -2.36 -4.73
C ASP A 210 17.94 -3.86 -4.45
N SER A 211 19.01 -4.64 -4.67
CA SER A 211 18.97 -6.09 -4.46
C SER A 211 18.87 -6.50 -2.98
N THR A 212 18.97 -5.55 -2.05
CA THR A 212 18.96 -5.88 -0.61
C THR A 212 17.58 -6.37 -0.16
N ILE A 213 16.52 -5.82 -0.70
CA ILE A 213 15.15 -6.26 -0.40
C ILE A 213 14.98 -7.74 -0.77
N SER A 214 15.32 -8.10 -2.00
CA SER A 214 15.22 -9.49 -2.46
C SER A 214 16.12 -10.44 -1.68
N LYS A 215 17.33 -10.03 -1.33
CA LYS A 215 18.25 -10.82 -0.49
C LYS A 215 17.69 -11.08 0.90
N ILE A 216 17.06 -10.07 1.53
CA ILE A 216 16.41 -10.21 2.83
C ILE A 216 15.27 -11.22 2.75
N LEU A 217 14.39 -11.08 1.78
CA LEU A 217 13.17 -11.89 1.66
C LEU A 217 13.45 -13.33 1.20
N ASN A 218 14.52 -13.56 0.44
CA ASN A 218 14.92 -14.90 0.00
C ASN A 218 15.87 -15.63 0.98
N HIS A 219 16.34 -14.95 2.03
CA HIS A 219 17.20 -15.61 3.02
C HIS A 219 16.42 -16.66 3.81
N ARG A 220 17.04 -17.79 4.11
CA ARG A 220 16.47 -18.85 4.93
C ARG A 220 17.41 -19.16 6.09
N ASN A 221 16.85 -19.29 7.28
CA ASN A 221 17.57 -19.71 8.46
C ASN A 221 17.84 -21.23 8.45
N LYS A 222 18.45 -21.75 9.51
CA LYS A 222 18.78 -23.18 9.65
C LYS A 222 17.55 -24.10 9.61
N LEU A 223 16.36 -23.59 9.98
CA LEU A 223 15.08 -24.30 9.93
C LEU A 223 14.36 -24.14 8.58
N LYS A 224 15.04 -23.54 7.58
CA LYS A 224 14.57 -23.33 6.21
C LYS A 224 13.34 -22.42 6.08
N PHE A 225 13.07 -21.55 7.03
CA PHE A 225 12.10 -20.48 6.91
C PHE A 225 12.74 -19.10 7.02
N LEU A 226 12.01 -18.08 6.65
CA LEU A 226 12.43 -16.68 6.81
C LEU A 226 12.31 -16.29 8.29
N ASP A 227 13.41 -15.82 8.90
CA ASP A 227 13.39 -14.95 10.07
C ASP A 227 13.77 -13.56 9.57
N PHE A 228 12.77 -12.67 9.47
CA PHE A 228 12.98 -11.36 8.88
C PHE A 228 14.02 -10.52 9.65
N LYS A 229 14.01 -10.56 10.98
CA LYS A 229 14.93 -9.75 11.80
C LYS A 229 16.37 -10.23 11.65
N GLU A 230 16.57 -11.55 11.65
CA GLU A 230 17.89 -12.15 11.42
C GLU A 230 18.39 -11.83 10.02
N SER A 231 17.56 -12.07 9.01
CA SER A 231 17.87 -11.80 7.61
C SER A 231 18.18 -10.33 7.36
N PHE A 232 17.35 -9.44 7.90
CA PHE A 232 17.55 -7.99 7.78
C PHE A 232 18.92 -7.59 8.33
N LYS A 233 19.24 -7.99 9.57
CA LYS A 233 20.54 -7.70 10.18
C LYS A 233 21.71 -8.30 9.38
N LYS A 234 21.55 -9.51 8.85
CA LYS A 234 22.57 -10.17 8.05
C LYS A 234 22.91 -9.41 6.78
N HIS A 235 21.91 -8.87 6.07
CA HIS A 235 22.11 -8.23 4.77
C HIS A 235 22.34 -6.72 4.84
N THR A 236 21.98 -6.07 5.96
CA THR A 236 22.18 -4.63 6.16
C THR A 236 23.30 -4.29 7.17
N GLY A 237 23.71 -5.25 8.01
CA GLY A 237 24.65 -5.03 9.11
C GLY A 237 24.04 -4.31 10.34
N ILE A 238 22.80 -3.85 10.28
CA ILE A 238 22.14 -3.12 11.36
C ILE A 238 20.83 -3.79 11.79
N THR A 239 20.36 -3.49 12.98
CA THR A 239 19.07 -3.99 13.44
C THR A 239 17.92 -3.20 12.82
N LEU A 240 16.73 -3.80 12.75
CA LEU A 240 15.52 -3.10 12.30
C LEU A 240 15.20 -1.86 13.14
N LYS A 241 15.51 -1.89 14.44
CA LYS A 241 15.37 -0.74 15.34
C LYS A 241 16.29 0.41 14.92
N GLN A 242 17.57 0.12 14.67
CA GLN A 242 18.55 1.10 14.18
C GLN A 242 18.12 1.66 12.83
N PHE A 243 17.69 0.82 11.91
CA PHE A 243 17.17 1.24 10.61
C PHE A 243 16.01 2.24 10.73
N ASN A 244 15.01 1.95 11.57
CA ASN A 244 13.89 2.86 11.77
C ASN A 244 14.31 4.21 12.40
N GLU A 245 15.28 4.20 13.32
CA GLU A 245 15.85 5.44 13.88
C GLU A 245 16.64 6.24 12.85
N ASP A 246 17.45 5.57 12.03
CA ASP A 246 18.23 6.22 10.97
C ASP A 246 17.30 6.82 9.91
N TRP A 247 16.26 6.08 9.48
CA TRP A 247 15.23 6.59 8.57
C TRP A 247 14.53 7.81 9.17
N ARG A 248 14.13 7.75 10.44
CA ARG A 248 13.50 8.88 11.14
C ARG A 248 14.40 10.10 11.17
N ARG A 249 15.69 9.91 11.47
CA ARG A 249 16.69 10.99 11.45
C ARG A 249 16.84 11.60 10.07
N GLN A 250 16.87 10.79 9.04
CA GLN A 250 16.93 11.29 7.66
C GLN A 250 15.70 12.12 7.30
N MET A 251 14.49 11.64 7.63
CA MET A 251 13.26 12.41 7.40
C MET A 251 13.30 13.76 8.13
N ASN A 252 13.73 13.76 9.39
CA ASN A 252 13.89 15.01 10.14
C ASN A 252 14.89 15.95 9.47
N THR A 253 16.08 15.46 9.15
CA THR A 253 17.12 16.26 8.49
C THR A 253 16.62 16.85 7.17
N PHE A 254 15.98 16.05 6.36
CA PHE A 254 15.47 16.47 5.05
C PHE A 254 14.40 17.57 5.16
N TYR A 255 13.35 17.34 5.94
CA TYR A 255 12.24 18.30 6.00
C TYR A 255 12.54 19.55 6.82
N PHE A 256 13.34 19.45 7.88
CA PHE A 256 13.79 20.65 8.61
C PHE A 256 14.79 21.47 7.79
N SER A 257 15.65 20.82 7.01
CA SER A 257 16.53 21.52 6.06
C SER A 257 15.74 22.27 5.00
N GLN A 258 14.76 21.63 4.39
CA GLN A 258 13.85 22.31 3.45
C GLN A 258 13.11 23.48 4.12
N ARG A 259 12.64 23.31 5.35
CA ARG A 259 11.93 24.34 6.09
C ARG A 259 12.85 25.55 6.35
N SER A 260 14.11 25.32 6.71
CA SER A 260 15.06 26.39 7.02
C SER A 260 15.40 27.28 5.83
N GLN A 261 15.20 26.77 4.61
CA GLN A 261 15.43 27.51 3.36
C GLN A 261 14.20 28.30 2.87
N LYS A 262 13.06 28.14 3.54
CA LYS A 262 11.81 28.82 3.18
C LYS A 262 11.57 30.00 4.11
N GLU A 263 10.92 31.01 3.58
CA GLU A 263 10.39 32.10 4.35
C GLU A 263 9.53 31.59 5.53
N ARG A 264 9.64 32.24 6.67
CA ARG A 264 8.81 31.88 7.83
C ARG A 264 7.36 32.29 7.56
N LEU A 265 6.41 31.50 8.05
CA LEU A 265 4.99 31.80 7.86
C LEU A 265 4.59 33.15 8.45
N GLU A 266 5.22 33.51 9.56
CA GLU A 266 5.01 34.78 10.27
C GLU A 266 5.49 36.00 9.47
N ASP A 267 6.51 35.80 8.60
CA ASP A 267 7.04 36.85 7.72
C ASP A 267 6.18 36.94 6.44
N ALA A 268 5.56 35.83 6.03
CA ALA A 268 4.71 35.77 4.84
C ALA A 268 3.26 36.23 5.07
N GLY A 269 2.79 36.26 6.33
CA GLY A 269 1.41 36.69 6.63
C GLY A 269 0.96 36.39 8.06
N VAL A 270 -0.31 36.55 8.29
CA VAL A 270 -0.93 36.36 9.60
C VAL A 270 -1.52 34.95 9.68
N ILE A 271 -1.08 34.19 10.69
CA ILE A 271 -1.62 32.85 10.97
C ILE A 271 -2.96 32.99 11.70
N ARG A 272 -4.04 32.56 11.05
CA ARG A 272 -5.37 32.47 11.67
C ARG A 272 -5.70 31.03 12.05
N LYS A 273 -6.13 30.84 13.30
CA LYS A 273 -6.60 29.55 13.80
C LYS A 273 -8.10 29.43 13.53
N LEU A 274 -8.49 28.48 12.72
CA LEU A 274 -9.90 28.23 12.40
C LEU A 274 -10.47 27.12 13.31
N PRO A 275 -11.75 27.20 13.69
CA PRO A 275 -12.42 26.19 14.51
C PRO A 275 -12.87 24.98 13.66
N ILE A 276 -11.94 24.43 12.88
CA ILE A 276 -12.17 23.31 11.99
C ILE A 276 -11.24 22.16 12.35
N LYS A 277 -11.70 20.93 12.11
CA LYS A 277 -10.93 19.72 12.41
C LYS A 277 -9.96 19.36 11.28
N ARG A 278 -10.44 19.41 10.05
CA ARG A 278 -9.69 18.99 8.88
C ARG A 278 -10.18 19.76 7.66
N VAL A 279 -9.26 20.28 6.88
CA VAL A 279 -9.54 20.78 5.52
C VAL A 279 -9.37 19.61 4.56
N LEU A 280 -10.41 19.29 3.81
CA LEU A 280 -10.40 18.23 2.79
C LEU A 280 -9.98 18.79 1.43
N SER A 281 -10.47 19.99 1.11
CA SER A 281 -10.11 20.71 -0.09
C SER A 281 -10.30 22.21 0.14
N PHE A 282 -9.63 23.03 -0.65
CA PHE A 282 -9.87 24.48 -0.66
C PHE A 282 -9.62 25.04 -2.06
N ASP A 283 -10.25 26.17 -2.33
CA ASP A 283 -10.01 26.98 -3.52
C ASP A 283 -9.96 28.46 -3.16
N TYR A 284 -9.17 29.21 -3.90
CA TYR A 284 -8.93 30.64 -3.71
C TYR A 284 -9.42 31.43 -4.90
N PHE A 285 -10.33 32.36 -4.66
CA PHE A 285 -10.90 33.28 -5.65
C PHE A 285 -10.17 34.62 -5.58
N SER A 286 -9.25 34.82 -6.49
CA SER A 286 -8.37 36.00 -6.51
C SER A 286 -9.12 37.31 -6.72
N ASP A 287 -10.21 37.28 -7.50
CA ASP A 287 -11.08 38.44 -7.80
C ASP A 287 -11.81 38.98 -6.57
N THR A 288 -12.18 38.10 -5.64
CA THR A 288 -12.92 38.46 -4.42
C THR A 288 -12.10 38.26 -3.15
N SER A 289 -10.85 37.79 -3.26
CA SER A 289 -9.99 37.41 -2.14
C SER A 289 -10.68 36.48 -1.15
N ARG A 290 -11.58 35.62 -1.64
CA ARG A 290 -12.31 34.62 -0.84
C ARG A 290 -11.65 33.27 -0.91
N ILE A 291 -11.81 32.48 0.14
CA ILE A 291 -11.38 31.10 0.18
C ILE A 291 -12.61 30.23 0.45
N ALA A 292 -12.88 29.29 -0.42
CA ALA A 292 -13.87 28.21 -0.17
C ALA A 292 -13.12 26.98 0.37
N MET A 293 -13.62 26.37 1.41
CA MET A 293 -13.04 25.17 2.00
C MET A 293 -14.08 24.10 2.21
N ILE A 294 -13.75 22.87 1.84
CA ILE A 294 -14.49 21.68 2.29
C ILE A 294 -13.79 21.19 3.56
N THR A 295 -14.52 21.13 4.64
CA THR A 295 -13.94 20.84 5.97
C THR A 295 -14.85 19.96 6.80
N SER A 296 -14.29 19.26 7.78
CA SER A 296 -15.03 18.50 8.78
C SER A 296 -15.08 19.26 10.11
N CYS A 297 -16.26 19.28 10.76
CA CYS A 297 -16.42 19.86 12.08
C CYS A 297 -15.98 18.87 13.17
N PRO A 298 -15.32 19.34 14.25
CA PRO A 298 -14.93 18.48 15.38
C PRO A 298 -16.11 17.84 16.13
N ARG A 299 -17.28 18.48 16.08
CA ARG A 299 -18.45 18.11 16.89
C ARG A 299 -19.50 17.28 16.16
N VAL A 300 -19.43 17.18 14.85
CA VAL A 300 -20.41 16.48 14.02
C VAL A 300 -19.67 15.75 12.90
N SER A 301 -20.03 14.51 12.63
CA SER A 301 -19.45 13.71 11.51
C SER A 301 -19.99 14.16 10.15
N MET A 302 -20.01 15.47 9.89
CA MET A 302 -20.50 16.05 8.65
C MET A 302 -19.41 16.87 7.96
N THR A 303 -19.47 16.92 6.66
CA THR A 303 -18.63 17.77 5.80
C THR A 303 -19.34 19.08 5.54
N TYR A 304 -18.64 20.19 5.64
CA TYR A 304 -19.19 21.53 5.47
C TYR A 304 -18.39 22.27 4.41
N LEU A 305 -19.10 23.11 3.65
CA LEU A 305 -18.48 24.16 2.86
C LEU A 305 -18.34 25.42 3.72
N LEU A 306 -17.12 25.87 3.93
CA LEU A 306 -16.81 27.09 4.64
C LEU A 306 -16.31 28.14 3.65
N LEU A 307 -16.97 29.30 3.61
CA LEU A 307 -16.53 30.46 2.85
C LEU A 307 -15.85 31.43 3.82
N LEU A 308 -14.58 31.71 3.58
CA LEU A 308 -13.84 32.73 4.32
C LEU A 308 -13.72 34.00 3.46
N GLN A 309 -14.17 35.10 4.03
CA GLN A 309 -13.94 36.41 3.47
C GLN A 309 -12.83 37.08 4.29
N PRO A 310 -11.75 37.55 3.67
CA PRO A 310 -10.76 38.33 4.42
C PRO A 310 -11.44 39.60 4.93
N GLU A 311 -11.25 39.88 6.22
CA GLU A 311 -11.56 41.21 6.75
C GLU A 311 -10.58 42.17 6.11
N ILE A 312 -11.10 43.07 5.28
CA ILE A 312 -10.35 44.22 4.79
C ILE A 312 -10.12 45.12 6.02
N ARG A 313 -8.93 45.13 6.52
CA ARG A 313 -8.48 46.18 7.46
C ARG A 313 -7.78 47.26 6.71
#